data_e976985e668677bee64f12164244a7c3
#
_entry.id   e976985e668677bee64f12164244a7c3
#
_cell.length_a   1.000
_cell.length_b   1.000
_cell.length_c   1.000
_cell.angle_alpha   90.00
_cell.angle_beta   90.00
_cell.angle_gamma   90.00
#
_symmetry.space_group_name_H-M   'P 1'
#
loop_
_entity.id
_entity.type
_entity.pdbx_description
1 polymer ?
#
loop_
_entity_poly.entity_id
_entity_poly.type
_entity_poly.pdbx_seq_one_letter_code
_entity_poly.pdbx_strand_id
1 'polypeptide(L)'
;MPQYLVAIYLPDDYDQSTEDEAMARDIATLEDEMVAAGVRISFRGGLSPARSARSVRVQPGGKVLTTDGPYLETNEHIGGFSVMEAASLDEALAWGRKAAVACRASVEVRPFGRTDGSNGAAVTTLPAIPA
;
A
#
# COMPACT_ATOMS: atom_id res chain seq x y z
N MET A 1 5.24 15.19 10.40
CA MET A 1 4.04 14.39 10.62
C MET A 1 4.32 12.93 10.42
N PRO A 2 3.70 12.04 11.20
CA PRO A 2 3.84 10.61 10.99
C PRO A 2 3.33 10.20 9.61
N GLN A 3 3.92 9.14 9.09
CA GLN A 3 3.50 8.57 7.81
C GLN A 3 2.79 7.25 8.04
N TYR A 4 1.86 6.95 7.13
CA TYR A 4 1.02 5.76 7.19
C TYR A 4 0.98 5.09 5.84
N LEU A 5 1.06 3.76 5.86
CA LEU A 5 0.80 2.94 4.69
C LEU A 5 -0.70 2.66 4.65
N VAL A 6 -1.32 2.93 3.51
CA VAL A 6 -2.70 2.56 3.26
C VAL A 6 -2.67 1.52 2.14
N ALA A 7 -2.85 0.26 2.51
CA ALA A 7 -2.75 -0.86 1.57
C ALA A 7 -4.14 -1.35 1.20
N ILE A 8 -4.37 -1.52 -0.09
CA ILE A 8 -5.64 -1.99 -0.63
C ILE A 8 -5.49 -3.44 -1.00
N TYR A 9 -6.34 -4.30 -0.43
CA TYR A 9 -6.31 -5.74 -0.68
C TYR A 9 -7.35 -6.13 -1.70
N LEU A 10 -6.93 -6.94 -2.66
CA LEU A 10 -7.81 -7.46 -3.70
C LEU A 10 -7.76 -8.98 -3.70
N PRO A 11 -8.91 -9.64 -3.96
CA PRO A 11 -8.90 -11.09 -4.12
C PRO A 11 -8.10 -11.49 -5.34
N ASP A 12 -7.53 -12.70 -5.32
CA ASP A 12 -6.69 -13.18 -6.41
C ASP A 12 -7.46 -13.33 -7.73
N ASP A 13 -8.76 -13.55 -7.64
CA ASP A 13 -9.65 -13.62 -8.81
C ASP A 13 -10.27 -12.27 -9.17
N TYR A 14 -9.70 -11.18 -8.68
CA TYR A 14 -10.22 -9.84 -8.96
C TYR A 14 -10.29 -9.57 -10.45
N ASP A 15 -11.48 -9.13 -10.89
CA ASP A 15 -11.73 -8.81 -12.28
C ASP A 15 -11.68 -7.29 -12.47
N GLN A 16 -10.67 -6.80 -13.16
CA GLN A 16 -10.51 -5.36 -13.41
C GLN A 16 -11.65 -4.77 -14.24
N SER A 17 -12.41 -5.59 -14.96
CA SER A 17 -13.54 -5.09 -15.73
C SER A 17 -14.67 -4.57 -14.84
N THR A 18 -14.66 -4.90 -13.53
CA THR A 18 -15.62 -4.35 -12.58
C THR A 18 -15.31 -2.91 -12.18
N GLU A 19 -14.14 -2.41 -12.53
CA GLU A 19 -13.75 -1.02 -12.29
C GLU A 19 -14.44 -0.13 -13.33
N ASP A 20 -15.54 0.47 -12.93
CA ASP A 20 -16.37 1.27 -13.83
C ASP A 20 -16.13 2.77 -13.65
N GLU A 21 -16.88 3.58 -14.42
CA GLU A 21 -16.78 5.05 -14.34
C GLU A 21 -17.19 5.58 -12.97
N ALA A 22 -18.15 4.93 -12.31
CA ALA A 22 -18.58 5.35 -10.98
C ALA A 22 -17.45 5.20 -9.97
N MET A 23 -16.71 4.11 -10.05
CA MET A 23 -15.56 3.89 -9.20
C MET A 23 -14.46 4.92 -9.48
N ALA A 24 -14.18 5.19 -10.75
CA ALA A 24 -13.20 6.20 -11.12
C ALA A 24 -13.59 7.59 -10.60
N ARG A 25 -14.87 7.93 -10.67
CA ARG A 25 -15.36 9.21 -10.13
C ARG A 25 -15.22 9.27 -8.60
N ASP A 26 -15.53 8.18 -7.91
CA ASP A 26 -15.42 8.12 -6.45
C ASP A 26 -13.98 8.27 -6.00
N ILE A 27 -13.06 7.64 -6.70
CA ILE A 27 -11.62 7.76 -6.41
C ILE A 27 -11.17 9.19 -6.67
N ALA A 28 -11.56 9.81 -7.79
CA ALA A 28 -11.20 11.18 -8.10
C ALA A 28 -11.76 12.15 -7.06
N THR A 29 -12.99 11.94 -6.62
CA THR A 29 -13.61 12.76 -5.58
C THR A 29 -12.82 12.65 -4.26
N LEU A 30 -12.43 11.45 -3.90
CA LEU A 30 -11.62 11.24 -2.69
C LEU A 30 -10.27 11.96 -2.81
N GLU A 31 -9.62 11.88 -3.95
CA GLU A 31 -8.36 12.58 -4.18
C GLU A 31 -8.52 14.09 -4.03
N ASP A 32 -9.59 14.64 -4.57
CA ASP A 32 -9.89 16.06 -4.45
C ASP A 32 -10.13 16.46 -2.99
N GLU A 33 -10.85 15.63 -2.24
CA GLU A 33 -11.08 15.87 -0.81
C GLU A 33 -9.76 15.86 -0.03
N MET A 34 -8.87 14.94 -0.34
CA MET A 34 -7.57 14.84 0.31
C MET A 34 -6.71 16.07 0.02
N VAL A 35 -6.69 16.52 -1.22
CA VAL A 35 -5.99 17.75 -1.61
C VAL A 35 -6.55 18.94 -0.87
N ALA A 36 -7.87 19.07 -0.83
CA ALA A 36 -8.52 20.19 -0.14
C ALA A 36 -8.24 20.18 1.37
N ALA A 37 -8.08 19.01 1.96
CA ALA A 37 -7.76 18.87 3.37
C ALA A 37 -6.27 19.04 3.67
N GLY A 38 -5.44 19.22 2.65
CA GLY A 38 -3.99 19.37 2.83
C GLY A 38 -3.26 18.08 3.13
N VAL A 39 -3.85 16.94 2.81
CA VAL A 39 -3.19 15.64 3.02
C VAL A 39 -2.04 15.49 2.03
N ARG A 40 -0.87 15.17 2.56
CA ARG A 40 0.31 14.94 1.74
C ARG A 40 0.46 13.47 1.45
N ILE A 41 0.44 13.13 0.16
CA ILE A 41 0.66 11.76 -0.30
C ILE A 41 2.03 11.69 -0.93
N SER A 42 2.93 10.88 -0.34
CA SER A 42 4.30 10.72 -0.84
C SER A 42 4.36 9.78 -2.03
N PHE A 43 3.48 8.79 -2.06
CA PHE A 43 3.42 7.80 -3.13
C PHE A 43 2.02 7.20 -3.20
N ARG A 44 1.60 6.86 -4.41
CA ARG A 44 0.38 6.10 -4.64
C ARG A 44 0.53 5.32 -5.93
N GLY A 45 0.14 4.06 -5.90
CA GLY A 45 0.20 3.24 -7.10
C GLY A 45 -0.48 1.90 -6.95
N GLY A 46 -0.88 1.35 -8.08
CA GLY A 46 -1.38 -0.01 -8.18
C GLY A 46 -0.26 -0.99 -8.46
N LEU A 47 -0.49 -2.23 -8.09
CA LEU A 47 0.43 -3.32 -8.33
C LEU A 47 -0.11 -4.23 -9.41
N SER A 48 0.80 -4.87 -10.15
CA SER A 48 0.45 -5.98 -11.04
C SER A 48 -0.14 -7.13 -10.22
N PRO A 49 -0.89 -8.05 -10.85
CA PRO A 49 -1.46 -9.16 -10.11
C PRO A 49 -0.42 -9.95 -9.31
N ALA A 50 -0.87 -10.55 -8.20
CA ALA A 50 0.01 -11.27 -7.29
C ALA A 50 0.81 -12.38 -8.00
N ARG A 51 0.24 -13.01 -9.04
CA ARG A 51 0.96 -14.03 -9.82
C ARG A 51 2.20 -13.50 -10.53
N SER A 52 2.31 -12.18 -10.70
CA SER A 52 3.48 -11.55 -11.30
C SER A 52 4.63 -11.40 -10.31
N ALA A 53 4.38 -11.66 -9.03
CA ALA A 53 5.38 -11.52 -7.99
C ALA A 53 6.46 -12.61 -8.10
N ARG A 54 7.60 -12.30 -7.52
CA ARG A 54 8.67 -13.26 -7.29
C ARG A 54 9.06 -13.15 -5.83
N SER A 55 9.19 -14.28 -5.18
CA SER A 55 9.53 -14.31 -3.76
C SER A 55 10.96 -14.75 -3.56
N VAL A 56 11.64 -14.10 -2.67
CA VAL A 56 13.02 -14.42 -2.32
C VAL A 56 13.05 -14.82 -0.84
N ARG A 57 13.49 -16.03 -0.55
CA ARG A 57 13.53 -16.55 0.81
C ARG A 57 14.95 -16.88 1.21
N VAL A 58 15.33 -16.48 2.40
CA VAL A 58 16.60 -16.85 2.99
C VAL A 58 16.38 -18.16 3.77
N GLN A 59 17.15 -19.18 3.43
CA GLN A 59 17.06 -20.48 4.06
C GLN A 59 18.11 -20.61 5.17
N PRO A 60 17.95 -21.61 6.09
CA PRO A 60 19.00 -21.90 7.06
C PRO A 60 20.35 -22.08 6.35
N GLY A 61 21.40 -21.46 6.90
CA GLY A 61 22.72 -21.49 6.30
C GLY A 61 22.97 -20.34 5.32
N GLY A 62 21.99 -19.46 5.11
CA GLY A 62 22.16 -18.25 4.30
C GLY A 62 21.90 -18.42 2.81
N LYS A 63 21.52 -19.61 2.38
CA LYS A 63 21.17 -19.82 0.97
C LYS A 63 19.88 -19.08 0.62
N VAL A 64 19.84 -18.49 -0.58
CA VAL A 64 18.70 -17.72 -1.05
C VAL A 64 17.96 -18.50 -2.12
N LEU A 65 16.65 -18.63 -1.96
CA LEU A 65 15.77 -19.30 -2.89
C LEU A 65 14.81 -18.28 -3.50
N THR A 66 14.73 -18.25 -4.83
CA THR A 66 13.76 -17.42 -5.55
C THR A 66 12.67 -18.30 -6.12
N THR A 67 11.40 -17.94 -5.88
CA THR A 67 10.25 -18.68 -6.38
C THR A 67 9.28 -17.76 -7.09
N ASP A 68 8.52 -18.30 -8.03
CA ASP A 68 7.45 -17.55 -8.68
C ASP A 68 6.27 -17.41 -7.75
N GLY A 69 5.61 -16.25 -7.83
CA GLY A 69 4.40 -15.98 -7.06
C GLY A 69 4.63 -15.20 -5.78
N PRO A 70 3.55 -14.88 -5.09
CA PRO A 70 3.62 -14.08 -3.86
C PRO A 70 4.26 -14.85 -2.71
N TYR A 71 4.76 -14.10 -1.72
CA TYR A 71 5.45 -14.67 -0.57
C TYR A 71 4.53 -15.57 0.26
N LEU A 72 3.29 -15.14 0.48
CA LEU A 72 2.28 -15.92 1.19
C LEU A 72 1.22 -16.42 0.22
N GLU A 73 0.82 -17.66 0.38
CA GLU A 73 -0.29 -18.25 -0.36
C GLU A 73 -1.59 -17.94 0.36
N THR A 74 -2.25 -16.87 -0.07
CA THR A 74 -3.52 -16.42 0.50
C THR A 74 -4.49 -16.18 -0.65
N ASN A 75 -5.75 -15.89 -0.31
CA ASN A 75 -6.76 -15.58 -1.31
C ASN A 75 -6.82 -14.10 -1.67
N GLU A 76 -6.15 -13.26 -0.88
CA GLU A 76 -6.11 -11.83 -1.09
C GLU A 76 -4.68 -11.33 -0.95
N HIS A 77 -4.32 -10.38 -1.79
CA HIS A 77 -3.00 -9.74 -1.78
C HIS A 77 -3.14 -8.25 -1.96
N ILE A 78 -2.10 -7.51 -1.58
CA ILE A 78 -2.07 -6.07 -1.80
C ILE A 78 -2.13 -5.82 -3.31
N GLY A 79 -3.16 -5.08 -3.74
CA GLY A 79 -3.32 -4.69 -5.14
C GLY A 79 -2.90 -3.26 -5.42
N GLY A 80 -2.61 -2.48 -4.38
CA GLY A 80 -2.13 -1.12 -4.49
C GLY A 80 -1.91 -0.53 -3.12
N PHE A 81 -1.20 0.58 -3.05
CA PHE A 81 -1.02 1.25 -1.77
C PHE A 81 -0.72 2.73 -1.96
N SER A 82 -0.89 3.47 -0.88
CA SER A 82 -0.41 4.84 -0.79
C SER A 82 0.34 5.04 0.51
N VAL A 83 1.22 6.03 0.51
CA VAL A 83 1.91 6.50 1.70
C VAL A 83 1.48 7.93 1.93
N MET A 84 0.86 8.19 3.08
CA MET A 84 0.34 9.51 3.40
C MET A 84 0.85 10.01 4.74
N GLU A 85 0.87 11.32 4.91
CA GLU A 85 1.10 11.95 6.19
C GLU A 85 -0.25 12.26 6.82
N ALA A 86 -0.37 12.00 8.13
CA ALA A 86 -1.54 12.35 8.91
C ALA A 86 -1.12 12.68 10.33
N ALA A 87 -1.93 13.49 11.01
CA ALA A 87 -1.62 13.91 12.37
C ALA A 87 -1.72 12.77 13.37
N SER A 88 -2.56 11.77 13.08
CA SER A 88 -2.82 10.66 13.98
C SER A 88 -3.27 9.43 13.20
N LEU A 89 -3.25 8.27 13.87
CA LEU A 89 -3.81 7.05 13.32
C LEU A 89 -5.31 7.20 13.03
N ASP A 90 -6.03 7.88 13.91
CA ASP A 90 -7.48 8.10 13.72
C ASP A 90 -7.75 8.89 12.43
N GLU A 91 -6.96 9.90 12.14
CA GLU A 91 -7.08 10.64 10.89
C GLU A 91 -6.77 9.75 9.68
N ALA A 92 -5.68 8.98 9.76
CA ALA A 92 -5.32 8.05 8.69
C ALA A 92 -6.41 6.99 8.46
N LEU A 93 -7.03 6.49 9.54
CA LEU A 93 -8.14 5.54 9.45
C LEU A 93 -9.37 6.16 8.78
N ALA A 94 -9.65 7.43 9.05
CA ALA A 94 -10.76 8.12 8.40
C ALA A 94 -10.58 8.15 6.88
N TRP A 95 -9.36 8.45 6.42
CA TRP A 95 -9.06 8.39 4.99
C TRP A 95 -9.07 6.96 4.45
N GLY A 96 -8.58 6.00 5.25
CA GLY A 96 -8.61 4.59 4.88
C GLY A 96 -10.03 4.06 4.67
N ARG A 97 -10.99 4.48 5.52
CA ARG A 97 -12.40 4.11 5.33
C ARG A 97 -12.95 4.65 4.02
N LYS A 98 -12.64 5.90 3.70
CA LYS A 98 -13.06 6.48 2.42
C LYS A 98 -12.43 5.77 1.24
N ALA A 99 -11.16 5.39 1.36
CA ALA A 99 -10.48 4.63 0.32
C ALA A 99 -11.12 3.26 0.11
N ALA A 100 -11.49 2.57 1.18
CA ALA A 100 -12.15 1.27 1.08
C ALA A 100 -13.47 1.37 0.33
N VAL A 101 -14.25 2.40 0.61
CA VAL A 101 -15.53 2.62 -0.08
C VAL A 101 -15.30 2.97 -1.55
N ALA A 102 -14.39 3.91 -1.83
CA ALA A 102 -14.13 4.35 -3.20
C ALA A 102 -13.55 3.24 -4.07
N CYS A 103 -12.65 2.45 -3.52
CA CYS A 103 -11.97 1.36 -4.25
C CYS A 103 -12.73 0.04 -4.21
N ARG A 104 -13.83 -0.05 -3.48
CA ARG A 104 -14.63 -1.27 -3.28
C ARG A 104 -13.75 -2.43 -2.83
N ALA A 105 -12.88 -2.18 -1.86
CA ALA A 105 -11.88 -3.16 -1.43
C ALA A 105 -11.58 -3.01 0.05
N SER A 106 -11.04 -4.06 0.64
CA SER A 106 -10.55 -4.00 2.01
C SER A 106 -9.25 -3.20 2.08
N VAL A 107 -9.07 -2.49 3.17
CA VAL A 107 -7.91 -1.61 3.36
C VAL A 107 -7.28 -1.88 4.72
N GLU A 108 -5.97 -1.93 4.74
CA GLU A 108 -5.20 -1.94 5.98
C GLU A 108 -4.44 -0.62 6.10
N VAL A 109 -4.51 0.00 7.28
CA VAL A 109 -3.75 1.21 7.59
C VAL A 109 -2.70 0.86 8.63
N ARG A 110 -1.45 1.15 8.32
CA ARG A 110 -0.34 0.80 9.21
C ARG A 110 0.62 1.97 9.35
N PRO A 111 0.92 2.41 10.59
CA PRO A 111 1.89 3.48 10.76
C PRO A 111 3.31 2.99 10.44
N PHE A 112 4.10 3.87 9.85
CA PHE A 112 5.53 3.64 9.75
C PHE A 112 6.17 3.85 11.13
N GLY A 113 7.15 3.06 11.44
CA GLY A 113 7.77 3.11 12.76
C GLY A 113 8.64 4.34 12.97
N ARG A 114 9.47 4.69 12.00
CA ARG A 114 10.45 5.77 12.14
C ARG A 114 10.63 6.50 10.82
N THR A 115 9.68 7.38 10.53
CA THR A 115 9.71 8.14 9.28
C THR A 115 9.90 9.64 9.52
N ASP A 116 9.86 10.10 10.77
CA ASP A 116 10.13 11.49 11.09
C ASP A 116 11.62 11.77 11.02
N GLY A 117 11.99 13.02 10.88
CA GLY A 117 13.37 13.41 10.75
C GLY A 117 14.24 13.07 11.96
N SER A 118 13.64 12.92 13.14
CA SER A 118 14.38 12.64 14.36
C SER A 118 14.90 11.21 14.42
N ASN A 119 14.26 10.30 13.74
CA ASN A 119 14.62 8.89 13.68
C ASN A 119 14.72 8.38 12.24
N GLY A 120 14.78 9.29 11.30
CA GLY A 120 14.73 8.95 9.88
C GLY A 120 15.84 8.03 9.41
N ALA A 121 16.96 8.00 10.13
CA ALA A 121 18.06 7.12 9.79
C ALA A 121 17.65 5.66 9.72
N ALA A 122 16.66 5.25 10.50
CA ALA A 122 16.18 3.87 10.47
C ALA A 122 15.54 3.51 9.14
N VAL A 123 14.96 4.50 8.46
CA VAL A 123 14.32 4.27 7.15
C VAL A 123 15.34 4.29 6.03
N THR A 124 16.38 5.09 6.17
CA THR A 124 17.35 5.32 5.11
C THR A 124 18.52 4.32 5.14
N THR A 125 18.56 3.43 6.11
CA THR A 125 19.67 2.50 6.28
C THR A 125 19.54 1.20 5.49
N LEU A 126 18.49 1.06 4.70
CA LEU A 126 18.36 -0.10 3.83
C LEU A 126 19.48 -0.08 2.79
N PRO A 127 20.20 -1.20 2.64
CA PRO A 127 21.25 -1.24 1.64
C PRO A 127 20.65 -1.09 0.24
N ALA A 128 21.46 -0.52 -0.67
CA ALA A 128 21.06 -0.44 -2.06
C ALA A 128 20.84 -1.85 -2.61
N ILE A 129 19.78 -2.04 -3.36
CA ILE A 129 19.50 -3.33 -4.00
C ILE A 129 20.44 -3.44 -5.20
N PRO A 130 21.24 -4.50 -5.30
CA PRO A 130 22.09 -4.69 -6.46
C PRO A 130 21.28 -4.75 -7.74
N ALA A 131 21.76 -4.12 -8.78
CA ALA A 131 21.09 -4.12 -10.08
C ALA A 131 21.05 -5.51 -10.68
#